data_6fe5768566d3d2e49b590b878276fa03
#
_entry.id   6fe5768566d3d2e49b590b878276fa03
#
_cell.length_a   1.000
_cell.length_b   1.000
_cell.length_c   1.000
_cell.angle_alpha   90.00
_cell.angle_beta   90.00
_cell.angle_gamma   90.00
#
_symmetry.space_group_name_H-M   'P 1'
#
loop_
_entity.id
_entity.type
_entity.pdbx_description
1 polymer ?
#
loop_
_entity_poly.entity_id
_entity_poly.type
_entity_poly.pdbx_seq_one_letter_code
_entity_poly.pdbx_strand_id
1 'polypeptide(L)'
;MLQDAVVRLTTPGTDDRIRADKDFSIQQGVSLSSSGAMDGKKESPSRFRSLRDSVTHITKRLTEGETGVAQRNDEHVREVEKLRVQIQSMEEEIRRLYQSRYQLDQATTQNEKLVTTLQDAKVQIEALRAEVEKLTAPPSAYAIFSSLNADGTGNVYVSGRKMKVSLHPSIKGNAMRKGQEVVLNEALNVIEVKGFDVQGEVVRLKDVLEGNRALVTLHFDEEKVAELGDPLLAERLSVGDHLLYDPRSGYVVEKLPRSEAEELVLEEVPDVDYEHIGGLQHELEQVRDAVELPFLHTALFLEYKLSAPKGVLLYGPPGCGKTLIAKAVANSIAKKLGHLTGKEVRSYFLHVKGPELLNKYVGESERQVREVFKKAKERAADGNPVIVFFDEMDALFRTRGTGISSDIESTIVPQFLSEIDGMERLRNVIVIGASNRQDLIDPAVLRAGRLDVKVKVGRPDAVAAKDIFSKYLSIDLPFSEEDLKRHGGDAKALVEQMTDLTVGAMYASSEENKFIEVTYANGEKEVLYFKDFASGALIEGIVSRAKKFAVKRAIAKEGRGLRAEDLIRAIREEFKEHEDLPNTTNPDDWAKISGKKGEKIVHLRTISGGPGDSRQIETVTTGHYL
;
A
#
# COMPACT_ATOMS: atom_id res chain seq x y z
N MET A 1 15.96 -27.55 21.33
CA MET A 1 15.07 -28.65 21.08
C MET A 1 14.84 -28.70 19.59
N LEU A 2 15.69 -29.49 19.00
CA LEU A 2 15.66 -30.01 17.66
C LEU A 2 14.73 -31.23 17.71
N GLN A 3 13.70 -31.23 16.92
CA GLN A 3 12.96 -32.39 16.40
C GLN A 3 11.59 -31.90 15.95
N ASP A 4 11.41 -31.93 14.66
CA ASP A 4 10.16 -32.10 13.91
C ASP A 4 10.15 -31.25 12.64
N ALA A 5 10.94 -31.72 11.69
CA ALA A 5 10.75 -31.32 10.29
C ALA A 5 11.40 -32.34 9.34
N VAL A 6 10.95 -33.58 9.42
CA VAL A 6 11.12 -34.56 8.35
C VAL A 6 9.81 -35.36 8.30
N VAL A 7 9.04 -35.17 7.30
CA VAL A 7 8.06 -36.05 6.63
C VAL A 7 7.16 -35.18 5.75
N ARG A 8 7.46 -35.18 4.46
CA ARG A 8 6.49 -35.24 3.35
C ARG A 8 7.18 -34.93 2.02
N LEU A 9 7.75 -35.96 1.49
CA LEU A 9 8.05 -36.11 0.07
C LEU A 9 7.73 -37.55 -0.30
N THR A 10 6.62 -37.74 -0.93
CA THR A 10 6.18 -38.81 -1.85
C THR A 10 4.73 -38.53 -2.16
N THR A 11 4.32 -38.27 -3.34
CA THR A 11 4.12 -39.09 -4.53
C THR A 11 3.51 -38.23 -5.65
N PRO A 12 3.57 -38.70 -6.91
CA PRO A 12 3.28 -37.88 -8.09
C PRO A 12 1.84 -38.07 -8.60
N GLY A 13 1.37 -37.10 -9.35
CA GLY A 13 0.06 -37.20 -10.01
C GLY A 13 -0.18 -36.06 -11.00
N THR A 14 0.11 -36.39 -12.24
CA THR A 14 -0.68 -36.15 -13.47
C THR A 14 -1.23 -34.76 -13.82
N ASP A 15 -0.85 -34.40 -15.06
CA ASP A 15 -1.63 -33.71 -16.10
C ASP A 15 -2.12 -32.27 -15.88
N ASP A 16 -1.68 -31.34 -16.68
CA ASP A 16 -2.29 -30.88 -17.93
C ASP A 16 -1.61 -29.62 -18.49
N ARG A 17 -1.17 -29.76 -19.76
CA ARG A 17 -1.25 -28.76 -20.84
C ARG A 17 -1.37 -27.29 -20.45
N ILE A 18 -0.48 -26.46 -20.97
CA ILE A 18 -0.83 -25.37 -21.90
C ILE A 18 0.43 -24.88 -22.66
N ARG A 19 0.23 -24.76 -23.96
CA ARG A 19 0.98 -24.12 -25.05
C ARG A 19 1.46 -22.72 -24.71
N ALA A 20 2.58 -22.35 -25.23
CA ALA A 20 2.75 -21.27 -26.23
C ALA A 20 4.20 -20.85 -26.28
N ASP A 21 4.76 -21.08 -27.39
CA ASP A 21 5.15 -20.13 -28.44
C ASP A 21 6.46 -19.37 -28.22
N LYS A 22 7.37 -19.73 -29.13
CA LYS A 22 8.11 -18.85 -30.03
C LYS A 22 9.47 -18.30 -29.64
N ASP A 23 10.37 -18.73 -30.49
CA ASP A 23 11.40 -17.94 -31.15
C ASP A 23 12.51 -17.31 -30.29
N PHE A 24 13.64 -17.99 -30.33
CA PHE A 24 14.87 -17.26 -30.63
C PHE A 24 15.85 -18.15 -31.40
N SER A 25 15.88 -17.94 -32.71
CA SER A 25 16.91 -18.38 -33.61
C SER A 25 18.23 -17.65 -33.31
N ILE A 26 19.29 -18.36 -33.08
CA ILE A 26 20.63 -17.85 -33.39
C ILE A 26 21.33 -18.90 -34.24
N GLN A 27 21.37 -18.62 -35.56
CA GLN A 27 22.36 -19.09 -36.51
C GLN A 27 23.75 -18.53 -36.15
N GLN A 28 24.70 -19.40 -36.17
CA GLN A 28 26.08 -19.24 -36.67
C GLN A 28 26.75 -20.54 -36.34
N GLY A 29 27.05 -21.43 -37.25
CA GLY A 29 27.78 -21.23 -38.49
C GLY A 29 29.26 -21.43 -38.23
N VAL A 30 29.70 -22.70 -38.05
CA VAL A 30 31.07 -23.04 -38.38
C VAL A 30 31.04 -24.41 -39.07
N SER A 31 31.13 -24.35 -40.38
CA SER A 31 31.48 -25.47 -41.25
C SER A 31 32.97 -25.78 -41.08
N LEU A 32 33.29 -27.00 -40.68
CA LEU A 32 34.59 -27.57 -40.95
C LEU A 32 34.38 -28.83 -41.79
N SER A 33 34.53 -28.62 -43.08
CA SER A 33 34.80 -29.64 -44.07
C SER A 33 36.12 -30.34 -43.75
N SER A 34 36.09 -31.62 -43.52
CA SER A 34 37.24 -32.50 -43.79
C SER A 34 36.77 -33.64 -44.63
N SER A 35 36.91 -33.42 -45.92
CA SER A 35 37.03 -34.47 -46.94
C SER A 35 38.26 -35.30 -46.65
N GLY A 36 38.09 -36.60 -46.53
CA GLY A 36 39.16 -37.59 -46.38
C GLY A 36 38.56 -38.98 -46.44
N ALA A 37 37.81 -39.23 -47.51
CA ALA A 37 37.42 -40.58 -47.85
C ALA A 37 38.65 -41.31 -48.38
N MET A 38 39.31 -42.10 -47.55
CA MET A 38 40.18 -43.18 -48.09
C MET A 38 39.32 -44.41 -48.36
N ASP A 39 39.13 -44.63 -49.66
CA ASP A 39 38.57 -45.81 -50.24
C ASP A 39 39.47 -47.01 -49.93
N GLY A 40 39.25 -47.68 -48.83
CA GLY A 40 39.75 -48.97 -48.50
C GLY A 40 38.94 -50.00 -49.27
N LYS A 41 39.43 -50.37 -50.47
CA LYS A 41 38.92 -51.50 -51.27
C LYS A 41 38.70 -52.69 -50.35
N LYS A 42 37.48 -53.06 -50.14
CA LYS A 42 37.06 -54.40 -49.69
C LYS A 42 37.51 -55.42 -50.72
N GLU A 43 38.68 -56.00 -50.59
CA GLU A 43 38.98 -57.22 -51.25
C GLU A 43 38.14 -58.34 -50.70
N SER A 44 37.24 -58.77 -51.51
CA SER A 44 36.12 -59.63 -51.17
C SER A 44 36.55 -61.04 -50.77
N PRO A 45 35.81 -61.72 -49.90
CA PRO A 45 35.97 -63.15 -49.54
C PRO A 45 35.81 -64.11 -50.73
N SER A 46 35.51 -63.58 -51.92
CA SER A 46 35.28 -64.35 -53.12
C SER A 46 36.52 -65.04 -53.68
N ARG A 47 37.75 -64.51 -53.50
CA ARG A 47 38.99 -65.18 -53.97
C ARG A 47 39.33 -66.43 -53.14
N PHE A 48 39.04 -66.47 -51.89
CA PHE A 48 39.24 -67.64 -51.03
C PHE A 48 38.23 -68.76 -51.30
N ARG A 49 36.98 -68.42 -51.62
CA ARG A 49 36.01 -69.44 -52.06
C ARG A 49 36.41 -70.08 -53.36
N SER A 50 36.89 -69.29 -54.32
CA SER A 50 37.32 -69.79 -55.62
C SER A 50 38.54 -70.73 -55.51
N LEU A 51 39.49 -70.46 -54.63
CA LEU A 51 40.66 -71.36 -54.40
C LEU A 51 40.27 -72.67 -53.68
N ARG A 52 39.38 -72.60 -52.73
CA ARG A 52 38.84 -73.74 -51.97
C ARG A 52 37.99 -74.64 -52.88
N ASP A 53 37.18 -74.05 -53.72
CA ASP A 53 36.39 -74.80 -54.73
C ASP A 53 37.23 -75.41 -55.79
N SER A 54 38.33 -74.71 -56.18
CA SER A 54 39.29 -75.28 -57.11
C SER A 54 40.06 -76.50 -56.56
N VAL A 55 40.47 -76.45 -55.28
CA VAL A 55 41.14 -77.59 -54.60
C VAL A 55 40.16 -78.73 -54.38
N THR A 56 38.89 -78.47 -54.10
CA THR A 56 37.86 -79.51 -53.92
C THR A 56 37.54 -80.18 -55.27
N HIS A 57 37.56 -79.41 -56.39
CA HIS A 57 37.33 -79.91 -57.73
C HIS A 57 38.53 -80.79 -58.25
N ILE A 58 39.77 -80.41 -57.90
CA ILE A 58 40.98 -81.17 -58.24
C ILE A 58 41.04 -82.48 -57.42
N THR A 59 40.68 -82.43 -56.11
CA THR A 59 40.63 -83.64 -55.28
C THR A 59 39.53 -84.62 -55.74
N LYS A 60 38.39 -84.13 -56.22
CA LYS A 60 37.29 -84.95 -56.72
C LYS A 60 37.61 -85.59 -58.07
N ARG A 61 38.45 -84.94 -58.94
CA ARG A 61 38.92 -85.49 -60.19
C ARG A 61 40.02 -86.56 -60.05
N LEU A 62 40.76 -86.57 -58.94
CA LEU A 62 41.83 -87.53 -58.64
C LEU A 62 41.31 -88.86 -58.06
N THR A 63 40.04 -88.89 -57.63
CA THR A 63 39.42 -90.09 -57.05
C THR A 63 38.53 -90.86 -58.01
N GLU A 64 38.29 -90.36 -59.24
CA GLU A 64 37.41 -91.00 -60.23
C GLU A 64 38.10 -91.40 -61.55
N GLY A 65 39.35 -91.78 -61.57
CA GLY A 65 40.02 -92.20 -62.79
C GLY A 65 40.99 -93.33 -62.59
N GLU A 66 40.48 -94.52 -62.86
CA GLU A 66 41.29 -95.75 -62.93
C GLU A 66 42.38 -95.67 -63.97
N THR A 67 43.52 -96.25 -63.60
CA THR A 67 44.57 -96.90 -64.39
C THR A 67 45.32 -96.09 -65.46
N GLY A 68 46.56 -95.83 -65.12
CA GLY A 68 47.57 -95.57 -66.11
C GLY A 68 48.14 -94.16 -66.15
N VAL A 69 48.98 -93.82 -65.21
CA VAL A 69 50.16 -92.94 -65.36
C VAL A 69 50.74 -92.66 -63.96
N ALA A 70 51.54 -93.53 -63.44
CA ALA A 70 52.22 -93.40 -62.13
C ALA A 70 53.21 -92.20 -62.03
N GLN A 71 53.64 -91.64 -63.18
CA GLN A 71 54.58 -90.48 -63.15
C GLN A 71 53.95 -89.08 -63.12
N ARG A 72 52.69 -88.92 -63.57
CA ARG A 72 51.98 -87.64 -63.49
C ARG A 72 51.34 -87.45 -62.13
N ASN A 73 51.03 -88.50 -61.40
CA ASN A 73 50.46 -88.41 -60.09
C ASN A 73 51.45 -87.86 -59.05
N ASP A 74 52.76 -88.19 -59.14
CA ASP A 74 53.76 -87.65 -58.17
C ASP A 74 54.01 -86.16 -58.33
N GLU A 75 53.89 -85.60 -59.54
CA GLU A 75 54.00 -84.14 -59.73
C GLU A 75 52.81 -83.40 -59.20
N HIS A 76 51.61 -83.88 -59.41
CA HIS A 76 50.35 -83.29 -58.87
C HIS A 76 50.25 -83.49 -57.38
N VAL A 77 50.70 -84.58 -56.79
CA VAL A 77 50.75 -84.77 -55.33
C VAL A 77 51.75 -83.81 -54.72
N ARG A 78 52.92 -83.56 -55.33
CA ARG A 78 53.86 -82.53 -54.83
C ARG A 78 53.33 -81.13 -55.01
N GLU A 79 52.52 -80.83 -56.03
CA GLU A 79 51.87 -79.51 -56.21
C GLU A 79 50.74 -79.26 -55.21
N VAL A 80 49.93 -80.28 -54.91
CA VAL A 80 48.92 -80.26 -53.89
C VAL A 80 49.53 -80.09 -52.49
N GLU A 81 50.67 -80.73 -52.22
CA GLU A 81 51.40 -80.61 -50.97
C GLU A 81 52.03 -79.21 -50.80
N LYS A 82 52.59 -78.64 -51.88
CA LYS A 82 53.04 -77.25 -51.90
C LYS A 82 51.90 -76.26 -51.64
N LEU A 83 50.77 -76.49 -52.31
CA LEU A 83 49.58 -75.65 -52.12
C LEU A 83 49.00 -75.74 -50.68
N ARG A 84 49.04 -76.94 -50.05
CA ARG A 84 48.67 -77.13 -48.65
C ARG A 84 49.60 -76.38 -47.73
N VAL A 85 50.89 -76.40 -47.93
CA VAL A 85 51.88 -75.66 -47.14
C VAL A 85 51.66 -74.15 -47.32
N GLN A 86 51.37 -73.69 -48.55
CA GLN A 86 51.05 -72.28 -48.79
C GLN A 86 49.73 -71.85 -48.13
N ILE A 87 48.69 -72.66 -48.16
CA ILE A 87 47.43 -72.41 -47.50
C ILE A 87 47.66 -72.32 -45.97
N GLN A 88 48.45 -73.24 -45.42
CA GLN A 88 48.72 -73.25 -43.97
C GLN A 88 49.53 -72.01 -43.55
N SER A 89 50.54 -71.61 -44.38
CA SER A 89 51.28 -70.37 -44.09
C SER A 89 50.40 -69.10 -44.19
N MET A 90 49.47 -69.05 -45.16
CA MET A 90 48.54 -67.97 -45.32
C MET A 90 47.48 -67.94 -44.15
N GLU A 91 47.04 -69.10 -43.69
CA GLU A 91 46.17 -69.21 -42.57
C GLU A 91 46.83 -68.69 -41.24
N GLU A 92 48.14 -69.00 -41.10
CA GLU A 92 48.93 -68.46 -39.98
C GLU A 92 49.13 -66.94 -40.10
N GLU A 93 49.37 -66.43 -41.30
CA GLU A 93 49.51 -65.00 -41.56
C GLU A 93 48.17 -64.24 -41.31
N ILE A 94 47.08 -64.82 -41.75
CA ILE A 94 45.73 -64.32 -41.46
C ILE A 94 45.47 -64.31 -39.98
N ARG A 95 45.84 -65.33 -39.22
CA ARG A 95 45.69 -65.33 -37.76
C ARG A 95 46.52 -64.23 -37.12
N ARG A 96 47.75 -64.00 -37.57
CA ARG A 96 48.61 -62.90 -37.09
C ARG A 96 48.01 -61.53 -37.38
N LEU A 97 47.46 -61.35 -38.61
CA LEU A 97 46.79 -60.10 -39.00
C LEU A 97 45.52 -59.85 -38.18
N TYR A 98 44.73 -60.90 -37.92
CA TYR A 98 43.56 -60.75 -37.03
C TYR A 98 43.93 -60.37 -35.58
N GLN A 99 44.98 -60.98 -35.05
CA GLN A 99 45.50 -60.64 -33.74
C GLN A 99 46.02 -59.18 -33.69
N SER A 100 46.81 -58.81 -34.73
CA SER A 100 47.34 -57.43 -34.80
C SER A 100 46.19 -56.38 -34.95
N ARG A 101 45.21 -56.73 -35.79
CA ARG A 101 44.00 -55.86 -35.92
C ARG A 101 43.24 -55.71 -34.60
N TYR A 102 43.04 -56.83 -33.92
CA TYR A 102 42.38 -56.80 -32.62
C TYR A 102 43.12 -55.91 -31.57
N GLN A 103 44.47 -56.02 -31.56
CA GLN A 103 45.31 -55.16 -30.71
C GLN A 103 45.24 -53.69 -31.12
N LEU A 104 45.22 -53.44 -32.45
CA LEU A 104 45.06 -52.09 -32.99
C LEU A 104 43.70 -51.49 -32.61
N ASP A 105 42.60 -52.25 -32.72
CA ASP A 105 41.27 -51.82 -32.35
C ASP A 105 41.16 -51.53 -30.84
N GLN A 106 41.80 -52.36 -30.00
CA GLN A 106 41.90 -52.13 -28.58
C GLN A 106 42.69 -50.83 -28.23
N ALA A 107 43.84 -50.64 -28.88
CA ALA A 107 44.69 -49.49 -28.73
C ALA A 107 43.98 -48.20 -29.19
N THR A 108 43.24 -48.28 -30.31
CA THR A 108 42.43 -47.14 -30.80
C THR A 108 41.33 -46.79 -29.86
N THR A 109 40.60 -47.78 -29.34
CA THR A 109 39.54 -47.56 -28.36
C THR A 109 40.08 -46.99 -27.02
N GLN A 110 41.29 -47.44 -26.61
CA GLN A 110 41.95 -46.87 -25.43
C GLN A 110 42.42 -45.43 -25.68
N ASN A 111 42.97 -45.14 -26.87
CA ASN A 111 43.36 -43.79 -27.23
C ASN A 111 42.15 -42.82 -27.29
N GLU A 112 41.03 -43.25 -27.88
CA GLU A 112 39.81 -42.45 -27.87
C GLU A 112 39.33 -42.14 -26.47
N LYS A 113 39.34 -43.15 -25.58
CA LYS A 113 39.00 -42.93 -24.15
C LYS A 113 39.97 -41.99 -23.46
N LEU A 114 41.26 -42.09 -23.72
CA LEU A 114 42.27 -41.20 -23.15
C LEU A 114 42.13 -39.77 -23.67
N VAL A 115 41.85 -39.59 -24.96
CA VAL A 115 41.59 -38.27 -25.55
C VAL A 115 40.37 -37.60 -24.91
N THR A 116 39.25 -38.33 -24.77
CA THR A 116 38.07 -37.81 -24.12
C THR A 116 38.33 -37.47 -22.67
N THR A 117 39.00 -38.33 -21.92
CA THR A 117 39.36 -38.06 -20.51
C THR A 117 40.29 -36.84 -20.36
N LEU A 118 41.24 -36.68 -21.30
CA LEU A 118 42.13 -35.51 -21.32
C LEU A 118 41.37 -34.21 -21.65
N GLN A 119 40.40 -34.28 -22.59
CA GLN A 119 39.52 -33.13 -22.86
C GLN A 119 38.68 -32.75 -21.65
N ASP A 120 38.06 -33.72 -21.00
CA ASP A 120 37.26 -33.49 -19.79
C ASP A 120 38.11 -32.91 -18.65
N ALA A 121 39.31 -33.49 -18.45
CA ALA A 121 40.26 -32.98 -17.46
C ALA A 121 40.71 -31.54 -17.76
N LYS A 122 40.92 -31.19 -19.03
CA LYS A 122 41.27 -29.83 -19.45
C LYS A 122 40.16 -28.84 -19.12
N VAL A 123 38.91 -29.21 -19.48
CA VAL A 123 37.73 -28.37 -19.15
C VAL A 123 37.59 -28.17 -17.63
N GLN A 124 37.78 -29.23 -16.86
CA GLN A 124 37.74 -29.15 -15.41
C GLN A 124 38.86 -28.24 -14.83
N ILE A 125 40.08 -28.35 -15.36
CA ILE A 125 41.21 -27.50 -14.94
C ILE A 125 40.94 -26.03 -15.29
N GLU A 126 40.39 -25.75 -16.48
CA GLU A 126 40.03 -24.36 -16.86
C GLU A 126 38.91 -23.81 -15.98
N ALA A 127 37.89 -24.62 -15.66
CA ALA A 127 36.84 -24.24 -14.72
C ALA A 127 37.38 -23.97 -13.30
N LEU A 128 38.20 -24.87 -12.78
CA LEU A 128 38.84 -24.70 -11.44
C LEU A 128 39.79 -23.49 -11.42
N ARG A 129 40.52 -23.22 -12.48
CA ARG A 129 41.36 -22.01 -12.58
C ARG A 129 40.51 -20.74 -12.51
N ALA A 130 39.38 -20.69 -13.25
CA ALA A 130 38.48 -19.58 -13.22
C ALA A 130 37.83 -19.38 -11.83
N GLU A 131 37.58 -20.48 -11.11
CA GLU A 131 37.03 -20.43 -9.75
C GLU A 131 38.09 -19.96 -8.73
N VAL A 132 39.31 -20.45 -8.84
CA VAL A 132 40.44 -20.00 -7.99
C VAL A 132 40.74 -18.51 -8.24
N GLU A 133 40.69 -18.05 -9.50
CA GLU A 133 40.89 -16.64 -9.84
C GLU A 133 39.80 -15.75 -9.22
N LYS A 134 38.55 -16.20 -9.21
CA LYS A 134 37.46 -15.51 -8.49
C LYS A 134 37.66 -15.48 -6.98
N LEU A 135 38.11 -16.59 -6.39
CA LEU A 135 38.31 -16.70 -4.94
C LEU A 135 39.57 -15.95 -4.46
N THR A 136 40.54 -15.78 -5.32
CA THR A 136 41.80 -15.05 -5.00
C THR A 136 41.77 -13.59 -5.47
N ALA A 137 40.64 -13.16 -6.10
CA ALA A 137 40.50 -11.76 -6.46
C ALA A 137 40.57 -10.87 -5.22
N PRO A 138 41.39 -9.83 -5.21
CA PRO A 138 41.51 -8.94 -4.08
C PRO A 138 40.21 -8.22 -3.80
N PRO A 139 39.93 -7.82 -2.53
CA PRO A 139 38.70 -7.14 -2.17
C PRO A 139 38.55 -5.83 -2.93
N SER A 140 37.38 -5.63 -3.51
CA SER A 140 37.04 -4.38 -4.19
C SER A 140 36.52 -3.35 -3.18
N ALA A 141 36.83 -2.09 -3.36
CA ALA A 141 36.33 -1.00 -2.54
C ALA A 141 35.07 -0.40 -3.18
N TYR A 142 34.11 0.02 -2.35
CA TYR A 142 32.95 0.76 -2.79
C TYR A 142 33.18 2.28 -2.67
N ALA A 143 32.68 3.05 -3.64
CA ALA A 143 32.79 4.49 -3.67
C ALA A 143 31.52 5.12 -4.28
N ILE A 144 31.30 6.40 -4.03
CA ILE A 144 30.15 7.13 -4.57
C ILE A 144 30.63 8.10 -5.66
N PHE A 145 30.05 7.99 -6.86
CA PHE A 145 30.40 8.82 -7.99
C PHE A 145 29.88 10.26 -7.80
N SER A 146 30.77 11.25 -8.03
CA SER A 146 30.46 12.68 -7.90
C SER A 146 30.37 13.38 -9.23
N SER A 147 31.38 13.28 -10.08
CA SER A 147 31.41 13.99 -11.35
C SER A 147 32.42 13.40 -12.33
N LEU A 148 32.17 13.57 -13.62
CA LEU A 148 33.10 13.22 -14.68
C LEU A 148 34.00 14.46 -15.00
N ASN A 149 35.28 14.25 -15.15
CA ASN A 149 36.22 15.30 -15.54
C ASN A 149 36.37 15.35 -17.06
N ALA A 150 36.82 16.49 -17.58
CA ALA A 150 37.05 16.69 -19.02
C ALA A 150 38.11 15.76 -19.62
N ASP A 151 39.01 15.23 -18.79
CA ASP A 151 40.07 14.29 -19.17
C ASP A 151 39.63 12.80 -19.17
N GLY A 152 38.33 12.53 -18.98
CA GLY A 152 37.77 11.22 -18.96
C GLY A 152 37.95 10.47 -17.63
N THR A 153 38.49 11.10 -16.59
CA THR A 153 38.56 10.55 -15.23
C THR A 153 37.31 10.90 -14.44
N GLY A 154 36.99 10.08 -13.40
CA GLY A 154 35.89 10.34 -12.49
C GLY A 154 36.35 10.87 -11.13
N ASN A 155 35.53 11.70 -10.50
CA ASN A 155 35.68 12.05 -9.10
C ASN A 155 34.74 11.15 -8.28
N VAL A 156 35.24 10.50 -7.24
CA VAL A 156 34.48 9.62 -6.36
C VAL A 156 34.75 9.94 -4.89
N TYR A 157 33.78 9.60 -4.02
CA TYR A 157 33.99 9.66 -2.58
C TYR A 157 34.27 8.23 -2.06
N VAL A 158 35.43 8.03 -1.48
CA VAL A 158 35.85 6.79 -0.79
C VAL A 158 35.96 7.10 0.69
N SER A 159 35.12 6.49 1.53
CA SER A 159 35.11 6.74 2.99
C SER A 159 35.12 8.23 3.37
N GLY A 160 34.31 9.04 2.68
CA GLY A 160 34.17 10.48 2.91
C GLY A 160 35.29 11.36 2.32
N ARG A 161 36.26 10.78 1.61
CA ARG A 161 37.35 11.53 0.94
C ARG A 161 37.13 11.58 -0.56
N LYS A 162 37.20 12.77 -1.13
CA LYS A 162 37.10 12.96 -2.57
C LYS A 162 38.39 12.54 -3.26
N MET A 163 38.30 11.65 -4.24
CA MET A 163 39.43 11.10 -5.00
C MET A 163 39.16 11.17 -6.48
N LYS A 164 40.23 11.39 -7.26
CA LYS A 164 40.20 11.34 -8.72
C LYS A 164 40.65 9.93 -9.15
N VAL A 165 39.82 9.25 -9.92
CA VAL A 165 40.03 7.86 -10.32
C VAL A 165 39.88 7.69 -11.84
N SER A 166 40.57 6.70 -12.42
CA SER A 166 40.39 6.33 -13.81
C SER A 166 39.20 5.40 -13.99
N LEU A 167 38.59 5.45 -15.18
CA LEU A 167 37.48 4.58 -15.52
C LEU A 167 37.99 3.42 -16.37
N HIS A 168 37.48 2.20 -16.11
CA HIS A 168 37.76 1.06 -16.96
C HIS A 168 37.19 1.29 -18.36
N PRO A 169 37.89 0.91 -19.45
CA PRO A 169 37.45 1.18 -20.82
C PRO A 169 36.07 0.66 -21.20
N SER A 170 35.57 -0.33 -20.47
CA SER A 170 34.20 -0.86 -20.64
C SER A 170 33.10 0.09 -20.12
N ILE A 171 33.45 1.08 -19.30
CA ILE A 171 32.48 1.98 -18.66
C ILE A 171 32.37 3.25 -19.48
N LYS A 172 31.17 3.52 -20.00
CA LYS A 172 30.86 4.79 -20.65
C LYS A 172 30.62 5.86 -19.59
N GLY A 173 31.54 6.81 -19.43
CA GLY A 173 31.45 7.87 -18.43
C GLY A 173 30.14 8.66 -18.45
N ASN A 174 29.54 8.86 -19.61
CA ASN A 174 28.24 9.55 -19.77
C ASN A 174 27.03 8.75 -19.25
N ALA A 175 27.20 7.48 -18.88
CA ALA A 175 26.12 6.66 -18.32
C ALA A 175 26.06 6.70 -16.79
N MET A 176 27.07 7.29 -16.13
CA MET A 176 27.12 7.40 -14.68
C MET A 176 26.36 8.64 -14.19
N ARG A 177 25.61 8.45 -13.11
CA ARG A 177 24.81 9.48 -12.46
C ARG A 177 25.42 9.88 -11.13
N LYS A 178 25.27 11.15 -10.77
CA LYS A 178 25.72 11.69 -9.50
C LYS A 178 25.03 11.01 -8.31
N GLY A 179 25.81 10.54 -7.35
CA GLY A 179 25.31 9.78 -6.20
C GLY A 179 25.26 8.25 -6.39
N GLN A 180 25.59 7.72 -7.58
CA GLN A 180 25.66 6.27 -7.81
C GLN A 180 26.85 5.62 -7.11
N GLU A 181 26.63 4.42 -6.63
CA GLU A 181 27.67 3.57 -6.10
C GLU A 181 28.50 2.96 -7.23
N VAL A 182 29.81 2.96 -7.09
CA VAL A 182 30.78 2.40 -8.04
C VAL A 182 31.75 1.48 -7.32
N VAL A 183 32.22 0.45 -7.99
CA VAL A 183 33.18 -0.51 -7.46
C VAL A 183 34.59 -0.16 -8.01
N LEU A 184 35.55 -0.08 -7.09
CA LEU A 184 36.95 0.21 -7.38
C LEU A 184 37.79 -1.05 -7.25
N ASN A 185 38.78 -1.25 -8.12
CA ASN A 185 39.82 -2.28 -7.95
C ASN A 185 40.93 -1.79 -7.01
N GLU A 186 41.95 -2.61 -6.77
CA GLU A 186 43.12 -2.27 -5.94
C GLU A 186 43.86 -1.01 -6.41
N ALA A 187 43.90 -0.77 -7.71
CA ALA A 187 44.51 0.42 -8.30
C ALA A 187 43.60 1.66 -8.26
N LEU A 188 42.45 1.57 -7.54
CA LEU A 188 41.43 2.61 -7.41
C LEU A 188 40.83 3.05 -8.74
N ASN A 189 40.71 2.13 -9.71
CA ASN A 189 40.00 2.38 -10.95
C ASN A 189 38.56 1.88 -10.86
N VAL A 190 37.61 2.60 -11.41
CA VAL A 190 36.20 2.17 -11.47
C VAL A 190 36.08 1.02 -12.44
N ILE A 191 35.64 -0.14 -11.94
CA ILE A 191 35.47 -1.37 -12.72
C ILE A 191 34.00 -1.74 -12.96
N GLU A 192 33.10 -1.29 -12.08
CA GLU A 192 31.66 -1.54 -12.17
C GLU A 192 30.87 -0.36 -11.64
N VAL A 193 29.68 -0.13 -12.21
CA VAL A 193 28.72 0.88 -11.75
C VAL A 193 27.51 0.16 -11.20
N LYS A 194 27.16 0.44 -9.95
CA LYS A 194 25.99 -0.09 -9.26
C LYS A 194 24.79 0.87 -9.33
N GLY A 195 23.78 0.63 -8.53
CA GLY A 195 22.64 1.52 -8.31
C GLY A 195 22.99 2.68 -7.37
N PHE A 196 21.94 3.23 -6.74
CA PHE A 196 22.10 4.16 -5.64
C PHE A 196 22.13 3.38 -4.32
N ASP A 197 22.93 3.82 -3.35
CA ASP A 197 22.95 3.19 -2.04
C ASP A 197 21.59 3.42 -1.34
N VAL A 198 21.02 2.35 -0.81
CA VAL A 198 19.74 2.36 -0.09
C VAL A 198 19.92 2.55 1.42
N GLN A 199 21.14 2.71 1.90
CA GLN A 199 21.46 2.93 3.31
C GLN A 199 21.87 4.37 3.55
N GLY A 200 21.30 4.99 4.57
CA GLY A 200 21.61 6.36 4.93
C GLY A 200 20.81 6.83 6.14
N GLU A 201 20.89 8.11 6.42
CA GLU A 201 20.13 8.76 7.48
C GLU A 201 18.89 9.43 6.90
N VAL A 202 17.77 9.34 7.63
CA VAL A 202 16.55 10.04 7.24
C VAL A 202 16.67 11.49 7.69
N VAL A 203 16.60 12.41 6.72
CA VAL A 203 16.64 13.84 6.97
C VAL A 203 15.36 14.51 6.45
N ARG A 204 15.01 15.65 7.02
CA ARG A 204 13.85 16.44 6.58
C ARG A 204 14.30 17.60 5.71
N LEU A 205 13.66 17.78 4.57
CA LEU A 205 13.91 18.93 3.69
C LEU A 205 13.35 20.20 4.33
N LYS A 206 14.22 21.19 4.57
CA LYS A 206 13.83 22.52 5.06
C LYS A 206 13.65 23.52 3.94
N ASP A 207 14.57 23.50 2.95
CA ASP A 207 14.50 24.39 1.79
C ASP A 207 15.31 23.82 0.62
N VAL A 208 14.94 24.20 -0.59
CA VAL A 208 15.70 23.86 -1.82
C VAL A 208 16.50 25.09 -2.22
N LEU A 209 17.83 24.93 -2.21
CA LEU A 209 18.77 26.02 -2.51
C LEU A 209 19.18 26.01 -3.98
N GLU A 210 19.65 27.15 -4.48
CA GLU A 210 20.21 27.23 -5.82
C GLU A 210 21.41 26.28 -6.02
N GLY A 211 21.58 25.77 -7.26
CA GLY A 211 22.70 24.89 -7.62
C GLY A 211 22.56 23.44 -7.16
N ASN A 212 21.36 22.91 -7.20
CA ASN A 212 21.05 21.50 -6.86
C ASN A 212 21.43 21.11 -5.42
N ARG A 213 21.23 22.03 -4.49
CA ARG A 213 21.49 21.85 -3.06
C ARG A 213 20.19 21.92 -2.28
N ALA A 214 20.16 21.25 -1.15
CA ALA A 214 19.05 21.27 -0.21
C ALA A 214 19.55 21.62 1.18
N LEU A 215 18.80 22.44 1.90
CA LEU A 215 18.96 22.62 3.34
C LEU A 215 18.13 21.52 4.01
N VAL A 216 18.80 20.63 4.73
CA VAL A 216 18.15 19.51 5.41
C VAL A 216 18.38 19.59 6.91
N THR A 217 17.39 19.10 7.66
CA THR A 217 17.48 19.00 9.11
C THR A 217 17.77 17.54 9.49
N LEU A 218 18.85 17.32 10.24
CA LEU A 218 19.24 16.05 10.81
C LEU A 218 18.58 15.84 12.19
N HIS A 219 19.04 14.83 12.93
CA HIS A 219 18.60 14.59 14.29
C HIS A 219 18.94 15.78 15.20
N PHE A 220 18.06 16.12 16.15
CA PHE A 220 18.24 17.25 17.09
C PHE A 220 18.26 18.65 16.47
N ASP A 221 17.54 18.88 15.36
CA ASP A 221 17.42 20.17 14.68
C ASP A 221 18.75 20.74 14.14
N GLU A 222 19.77 19.89 13.94
CA GLU A 222 21.00 20.28 13.27
C GLU A 222 20.73 20.49 11.77
N GLU A 223 21.07 21.69 11.26
CA GLU A 223 20.88 22.05 9.86
C GLU A 223 22.15 21.77 9.07
N LYS A 224 21.98 21.15 7.89
CA LYS A 224 23.09 20.86 6.99
C LYS A 224 22.71 21.12 5.54
N VAL A 225 23.69 21.59 4.77
CA VAL A 225 23.53 21.72 3.32
C VAL A 225 24.01 20.43 2.67
N ALA A 226 23.11 19.76 1.93
CA ALA A 226 23.39 18.56 1.17
C ALA A 226 23.25 18.82 -0.33
N GLU A 227 23.92 18.03 -1.17
CA GLU A 227 23.72 18.06 -2.60
C GLU A 227 22.64 17.07 -3.02
N LEU A 228 21.80 17.44 -3.98
CA LEU A 228 20.79 16.56 -4.55
C LEU A 228 21.44 15.62 -5.56
N GLY A 229 21.20 14.32 -5.41
CA GLY A 229 21.53 13.31 -6.40
C GLY A 229 20.67 13.43 -7.65
N ASP A 230 21.16 12.92 -8.78
CA ASP A 230 20.44 13.01 -10.06
C ASP A 230 19.00 12.44 -10.04
N PRO A 231 18.65 11.41 -9.27
CA PRO A 231 17.27 10.95 -9.20
C PRO A 231 16.28 12.00 -8.72
N LEU A 232 16.69 12.82 -7.74
CA LEU A 232 15.83 13.84 -7.12
C LEU A 232 15.65 15.10 -7.95
N LEU A 233 16.52 15.33 -8.94
CA LEU A 233 16.41 16.50 -9.83
C LEU A 233 15.17 16.44 -10.74
N ALA A 234 14.64 15.26 -10.99
CA ALA A 234 13.43 15.04 -11.78
C ALA A 234 12.14 15.06 -10.93
N GLU A 235 12.26 15.00 -9.60
CA GLU A 235 11.15 14.94 -8.68
C GLU A 235 10.77 16.31 -8.11
N ARG A 236 9.48 16.50 -7.82
CA ARG A 236 9.03 17.68 -7.08
C ARG A 236 9.29 17.48 -5.60
N LEU A 237 10.22 18.24 -5.07
CA LEU A 237 10.51 18.29 -3.65
C LEU A 237 9.69 19.39 -2.98
N SER A 238 9.13 19.09 -1.82
CA SER A 238 8.38 20.04 -0.99
C SER A 238 9.02 20.13 0.39
N VAL A 239 8.97 21.33 0.99
CA VAL A 239 9.42 21.52 2.37
C VAL A 239 8.71 20.52 3.29
N GLY A 240 9.47 19.84 4.13
CA GLY A 240 9.00 18.79 5.02
C GLY A 240 9.10 17.36 4.47
N ASP A 241 9.51 17.16 3.20
CA ASP A 241 9.73 15.82 2.66
C ASP A 241 10.87 15.10 3.40
N HIS A 242 10.70 13.81 3.62
CA HIS A 242 11.73 12.92 4.15
C HIS A 242 12.63 12.46 3.01
N LEU A 243 13.92 12.61 3.21
CA LEU A 243 14.93 12.30 2.21
C LEU A 243 15.98 11.36 2.79
N LEU A 244 16.50 10.46 1.97
CA LEU A 244 17.61 9.60 2.32
C LEU A 244 18.93 10.33 2.09
N TYR A 245 19.65 10.63 3.17
CA TYR A 245 20.92 11.32 3.16
C TYR A 245 22.07 10.37 3.45
N ASP A 246 23.07 10.35 2.59
CA ASP A 246 24.30 9.61 2.84
C ASP A 246 25.36 10.53 3.50
N PRO A 247 25.68 10.31 4.78
CA PRO A 247 26.66 11.15 5.51
C PRO A 247 28.08 11.04 4.97
N ARG A 248 28.41 9.97 4.22
CA ARG A 248 29.75 9.73 3.67
C ARG A 248 30.03 10.58 2.46
N SER A 249 29.05 10.78 1.61
CA SER A 249 29.17 11.56 0.36
C SER A 249 28.54 12.94 0.47
N GLY A 250 27.62 13.16 1.39
CA GLY A 250 26.86 14.41 1.51
C GLY A 250 25.74 14.54 0.50
N TYR A 251 25.36 13.45 -0.19
CA TYR A 251 24.26 13.46 -1.15
C TYR A 251 22.95 13.03 -0.52
N VAL A 252 21.89 13.60 -1.04
CA VAL A 252 20.52 13.11 -0.85
C VAL A 252 20.13 12.36 -2.11
N VAL A 253 19.75 11.08 -1.98
CA VAL A 253 19.62 10.19 -3.14
C VAL A 253 18.19 9.73 -3.42
N GLU A 254 17.31 9.74 -2.42
CA GLU A 254 15.94 9.23 -2.55
C GLU A 254 14.98 10.05 -1.71
N LYS A 255 13.75 10.21 -2.22
CA LYS A 255 12.61 10.72 -1.45
C LYS A 255 11.89 9.57 -0.81
N LEU A 256 11.87 9.56 0.52
CA LEU A 256 11.20 8.54 1.28
C LEU A 256 9.70 8.84 1.42
N PRO A 257 8.83 7.82 1.46
CA PRO A 257 7.44 8.02 1.78
C PRO A 257 7.32 8.67 3.17
N ARG A 258 6.29 9.49 3.34
CA ARG A 258 6.00 10.09 4.66
C ARG A 258 5.75 8.99 5.66
N SER A 259 6.14 9.21 6.92
CA SER A 259 5.85 8.25 7.97
C SER A 259 4.34 8.09 8.13
N GLU A 260 3.86 6.87 8.44
CA GLU A 260 2.44 6.60 8.70
C GLU A 260 1.83 7.59 9.71
N ALA A 261 2.60 8.05 10.68
CA ALA A 261 2.18 9.05 11.66
C ALA A 261 1.94 10.46 11.05
N GLU A 262 2.61 10.81 9.96
CA GLU A 262 2.34 12.07 9.24
C GLU A 262 1.11 11.97 8.33
N GLU A 263 0.82 10.79 7.81
CA GLU A 263 -0.40 10.54 7.02
C GLU A 263 -1.67 10.52 7.89
N LEU A 264 -1.55 10.12 9.16
CA LEU A 264 -2.66 10.10 10.10
C LEU A 264 -3.17 11.49 10.51
N VAL A 265 -2.37 12.53 10.29
CA VAL A 265 -2.75 13.91 10.60
C VAL A 265 -3.02 14.66 9.31
N LEU A 266 -4.27 14.72 8.93
CA LEU A 266 -4.71 15.52 7.78
C LEU A 266 -4.58 17.01 8.13
N GLU A 267 -3.69 17.70 7.43
CA GLU A 267 -3.55 19.16 7.53
C GLU A 267 -4.42 19.79 6.45
N GLU A 268 -5.54 20.37 6.86
CA GLU A 268 -6.49 21.01 5.98
C GLU A 268 -6.54 22.53 6.24
N VAL A 269 -6.73 23.31 5.19
CA VAL A 269 -7.25 24.67 5.32
C VAL A 269 -8.74 24.57 5.06
N PRO A 270 -9.60 24.69 6.10
CA PRO A 270 -11.03 24.48 5.92
C PRO A 270 -11.65 25.55 5.03
N ASP A 271 -12.52 25.13 4.12
CA ASP A 271 -13.32 26.02 3.27
C ASP A 271 -14.82 25.95 3.68
N VAL A 272 -15.08 25.86 4.97
CA VAL A 272 -16.44 25.79 5.53
C VAL A 272 -16.69 27.02 6.35
N ASP A 273 -17.74 27.79 6.00
CA ASP A 273 -18.20 28.95 6.75
C ASP A 273 -19.37 28.59 7.66
N TYR A 274 -19.65 29.42 8.65
CA TYR A 274 -20.83 29.28 9.52
C TYR A 274 -22.16 29.33 8.76
N GLU A 275 -22.18 29.99 7.61
CA GLU A 275 -23.36 30.06 6.75
C GLU A 275 -23.75 28.69 6.16
N HIS A 276 -22.79 27.76 6.09
CA HIS A 276 -23.05 26.38 5.65
C HIS A 276 -23.67 25.49 6.74
N ILE A 277 -23.70 25.99 7.99
CA ILE A 277 -24.23 25.22 9.12
C ILE A 277 -25.64 25.74 9.46
N GLY A 278 -26.61 24.83 9.37
CA GLY A 278 -28.00 25.14 9.72
C GLY A 278 -28.38 24.61 11.09
N GLY A 279 -29.28 25.34 11.77
CA GLY A 279 -29.98 24.87 12.94
C GLY A 279 -29.18 24.73 14.24
N LEU A 280 -27.95 25.28 14.29
CA LEU A 280 -27.05 25.17 15.44
C LEU A 280 -26.57 26.55 15.95
N GLN A 281 -27.41 27.59 15.85
CA GLN A 281 -27.02 28.96 16.16
C GLN A 281 -26.52 29.12 17.60
N HIS A 282 -27.18 28.48 18.55
CA HIS A 282 -26.83 28.56 19.97
C HIS A 282 -25.48 27.86 20.27
N GLU A 283 -25.28 26.67 19.69
CA GLU A 283 -24.03 25.90 19.81
C GLU A 283 -22.87 26.66 19.17
N LEU A 284 -23.10 27.26 17.99
CA LEU A 284 -22.12 28.09 17.33
C LEU A 284 -21.71 29.31 18.15
N GLU A 285 -22.67 29.98 18.80
CA GLU A 285 -22.38 31.10 19.69
C GLU A 285 -21.52 30.65 20.89
N GLN A 286 -21.85 29.52 21.53
CA GLN A 286 -21.05 28.99 22.64
C GLN A 286 -19.61 28.64 22.17
N VAL A 287 -19.43 28.07 20.99
CA VAL A 287 -18.11 27.75 20.49
C VAL A 287 -17.34 29.01 20.09
N ARG A 288 -18.00 30.01 19.49
CA ARG A 288 -17.40 31.33 19.21
C ARG A 288 -16.88 31.98 20.46
N ASP A 289 -17.70 32.02 21.52
CA ASP A 289 -17.31 32.62 22.79
C ASP A 289 -16.12 31.90 23.43
N ALA A 290 -16.10 30.58 23.35
CA ALA A 290 -15.05 29.79 23.95
C ALA A 290 -13.72 29.83 23.14
N VAL A 291 -13.79 29.89 21.80
CA VAL A 291 -12.64 29.73 20.91
C VAL A 291 -12.23 31.08 20.31
N GLU A 292 -13.13 31.77 19.61
CA GLU A 292 -12.78 32.97 18.85
C GLU A 292 -12.47 34.17 19.74
N LEU A 293 -13.26 34.44 20.80
CA LEU A 293 -13.04 35.61 21.65
C LEU A 293 -11.64 35.64 22.26
N PRO A 294 -11.10 34.56 22.85
CA PRO A 294 -9.73 34.54 23.37
C PRO A 294 -8.67 34.82 22.32
N PHE A 295 -8.85 34.33 21.08
CA PHE A 295 -7.92 34.57 19.98
C PHE A 295 -7.96 36.03 19.50
N LEU A 296 -9.16 36.59 19.32
CA LEU A 296 -9.35 37.91 18.74
C LEU A 296 -9.09 39.04 19.74
N HIS A 297 -9.39 38.82 21.02
CA HIS A 297 -9.39 39.83 22.07
C HIS A 297 -8.47 39.45 23.23
N THR A 298 -7.29 38.94 22.94
CA THR A 298 -6.30 38.47 23.95
C THR A 298 -5.98 39.55 24.99
N ALA A 299 -5.90 40.85 24.58
CA ALA A 299 -5.62 41.95 25.49
C ALA A 299 -6.73 42.15 26.56
N LEU A 300 -8.00 42.05 26.14
CA LEU A 300 -9.14 42.13 27.06
C LEU A 300 -9.16 40.96 28.03
N PHE A 301 -8.88 39.73 27.55
CA PHE A 301 -8.81 38.56 28.43
C PHE A 301 -7.75 38.73 29.53
N LEU A 302 -6.58 39.31 29.18
CA LEU A 302 -5.54 39.61 30.15
C LEU A 302 -5.96 40.69 31.14
N GLU A 303 -6.63 41.74 30.68
CA GLU A 303 -7.14 42.82 31.53
C GLU A 303 -8.15 42.32 32.58
N TYR A 304 -9.07 41.46 32.12
CA TYR A 304 -10.07 40.85 33.01
C TYR A 304 -9.53 39.62 33.77
N LYS A 305 -8.24 39.28 33.63
CA LYS A 305 -7.59 38.09 34.25
C LYS A 305 -8.31 36.80 33.93
N LEU A 306 -8.89 36.71 32.73
CA LEU A 306 -9.51 35.50 32.22
C LEU A 306 -8.45 34.63 31.55
N SER A 307 -8.48 33.32 31.84
CA SER A 307 -7.69 32.33 31.09
C SER A 307 -8.47 31.87 29.86
N ALA A 308 -7.80 31.83 28.72
CA ALA A 308 -8.39 31.18 27.55
C ALA A 308 -8.56 29.68 27.81
N PRO A 309 -9.68 29.08 27.41
CA PRO A 309 -9.85 27.65 27.51
C PRO A 309 -8.82 26.96 26.59
N LYS A 310 -8.25 25.85 27.05
CA LYS A 310 -7.29 25.08 26.25
C LYS A 310 -8.00 24.17 25.23
N GLY A 311 -9.26 23.82 25.50
CA GLY A 311 -10.01 22.97 24.60
C GLY A 311 -11.51 22.96 24.83
N VAL A 312 -12.21 22.51 23.80
CA VAL A 312 -13.66 22.38 23.72
C VAL A 312 -14.02 20.94 23.38
N LEU A 313 -14.99 20.37 24.06
CA LEU A 313 -15.60 19.09 23.71
C LEU A 313 -16.95 19.33 23.04
N LEU A 314 -17.09 18.93 21.79
CA LEU A 314 -18.36 18.81 21.08
C LEU A 314 -18.91 17.39 21.25
N TYR A 315 -20.06 17.24 21.87
CA TYR A 315 -20.60 15.92 22.13
C TYR A 315 -22.07 15.81 21.74
N GLY A 316 -22.47 14.63 21.29
CA GLY A 316 -23.86 14.36 20.92
C GLY A 316 -23.98 13.32 19.83
N PRO A 317 -25.18 13.07 19.31
CA PRO A 317 -25.43 12.02 18.31
C PRO A 317 -24.56 12.14 17.06
N PRO A 318 -24.28 11.04 16.36
CA PRO A 318 -23.56 11.06 15.09
C PRO A 318 -24.35 11.82 14.02
N GLY A 319 -23.64 12.38 13.04
CA GLY A 319 -24.24 13.07 11.89
C GLY A 319 -24.88 14.43 12.20
N CYS A 320 -24.71 14.99 13.43
CA CYS A 320 -25.27 16.29 13.82
C CYS A 320 -24.34 17.49 13.58
N GLY A 321 -23.23 17.34 12.81
CA GLY A 321 -22.42 18.47 12.36
C GLY A 321 -21.24 18.85 13.26
N LYS A 322 -20.81 18.01 14.23
CA LYS A 322 -19.67 18.31 15.12
C LYS A 322 -18.39 18.68 14.38
N THR A 323 -18.02 17.89 13.37
CA THR A 323 -16.83 18.13 12.52
C THR A 323 -16.97 19.40 11.66
N LEU A 324 -18.19 19.70 11.18
CA LEU A 324 -18.47 20.93 10.43
C LEU A 324 -18.30 22.17 11.30
N ILE A 325 -18.76 22.14 12.56
CA ILE A 325 -18.56 23.23 13.53
C ILE A 325 -17.07 23.52 13.72
N ALA A 326 -16.26 22.49 13.95
CA ALA A 326 -14.82 22.65 14.17
C ALA A 326 -14.11 23.25 12.93
N LYS A 327 -14.46 22.81 11.73
CA LYS A 327 -13.93 23.36 10.46
C LYS A 327 -14.34 24.83 10.26
N ALA A 328 -15.61 25.17 10.51
CA ALA A 328 -16.11 26.54 10.36
C ALA A 328 -15.48 27.52 11.35
N VAL A 329 -15.22 27.09 12.59
CA VAL A 329 -14.49 27.87 13.59
C VAL A 329 -13.07 28.16 13.10
N ALA A 330 -12.36 27.18 12.59
CA ALA A 330 -10.99 27.35 12.07
C ALA A 330 -10.95 28.39 10.94
N ASN A 331 -11.86 28.29 9.98
CA ASN A 331 -11.94 29.22 8.87
C ASN A 331 -12.31 30.66 9.33
N SER A 332 -13.26 30.76 10.25
CA SER A 332 -13.69 32.07 10.82
C SER A 332 -12.55 32.77 11.53
N ILE A 333 -11.77 32.07 12.35
CA ILE A 333 -10.60 32.66 13.06
C ILE A 333 -9.59 33.19 12.03
N ALA A 334 -9.25 32.41 10.99
CA ALA A 334 -8.32 32.84 9.95
C ALA A 334 -8.79 34.11 9.25
N LYS A 335 -10.06 34.16 8.83
CA LYS A 335 -10.66 35.32 8.17
C LYS A 335 -10.61 36.56 9.04
N LYS A 336 -11.04 36.44 10.30
CA LYS A 336 -11.09 37.57 11.25
C LYS A 336 -9.69 38.06 11.63
N LEU A 337 -8.73 37.17 11.89
CA LEU A 337 -7.35 37.55 12.14
C LEU A 337 -6.70 38.21 10.91
N GLY A 338 -6.96 37.68 9.71
CA GLY A 338 -6.53 38.30 8.46
C GLY A 338 -7.04 39.73 8.31
N HIS A 339 -8.32 39.97 8.60
CA HIS A 339 -8.89 41.32 8.58
C HIS A 339 -8.28 42.25 9.66
N LEU A 340 -7.99 41.75 10.86
CA LEU A 340 -7.40 42.54 11.94
C LEU A 340 -5.92 42.87 11.69
N THR A 341 -5.16 41.94 11.14
CA THR A 341 -3.69 42.10 10.94
C THR A 341 -3.32 42.69 9.60
N GLY A 342 -4.26 42.75 8.65
CA GLY A 342 -4.01 43.16 7.25
C GLY A 342 -3.08 42.23 6.49
N LYS A 343 -2.84 41.00 6.97
CA LYS A 343 -2.03 39.96 6.35
C LYS A 343 -2.91 38.75 6.07
N GLU A 344 -2.55 38.01 5.02
CA GLU A 344 -3.17 36.72 4.79
C GLU A 344 -2.75 35.75 5.90
N VAL A 345 -3.68 35.44 6.82
CA VAL A 345 -3.48 34.48 7.91
C VAL A 345 -4.14 33.18 7.50
N ARG A 346 -3.38 32.08 7.55
CA ARG A 346 -3.91 30.73 7.30
C ARG A 346 -4.13 30.04 8.63
N SER A 347 -5.32 29.48 8.84
CA SER A 347 -5.51 28.57 9.97
C SER A 347 -5.13 27.16 9.56
N TYR A 348 -4.51 26.46 10.47
CA TYR A 348 -4.20 25.05 10.28
C TYR A 348 -5.19 24.21 11.08
N PHE A 349 -5.83 23.27 10.39
CA PHE A 349 -6.76 22.33 10.99
C PHE A 349 -6.16 20.93 10.93
N LEU A 350 -5.64 20.48 12.06
CA LEU A 350 -5.04 19.15 12.19
C LEU A 350 -6.14 18.16 12.56
N HIS A 351 -6.63 17.42 11.60
CA HIS A 351 -7.70 16.44 11.80
C HIS A 351 -7.11 15.08 12.18
N VAL A 352 -7.45 14.62 13.36
CA VAL A 352 -6.98 13.37 13.96
C VAL A 352 -8.18 12.48 14.26
N LYS A 353 -8.23 11.31 13.62
CA LYS A 353 -9.30 10.34 13.89
C LYS A 353 -8.87 9.36 14.97
N GLY A 354 -9.71 9.21 15.98
CA GLY A 354 -9.41 8.37 17.15
C GLY A 354 -9.00 6.95 16.80
N PRO A 355 -9.77 6.18 16.03
CA PRO A 355 -9.43 4.80 15.69
C PRO A 355 -8.11 4.64 14.93
N GLU A 356 -7.69 5.63 14.13
CA GLU A 356 -6.46 5.57 13.34
C GLU A 356 -5.20 5.72 14.21
N LEU A 357 -5.31 6.32 15.40
CA LEU A 357 -4.21 6.43 16.37
C LEU A 357 -4.02 5.17 17.22
N LEU A 358 -4.99 4.24 17.21
CA LEU A 358 -4.89 3.00 17.98
C LEU A 358 -4.00 2.00 17.26
N ASN A 359 -2.77 1.88 17.71
CA ASN A 359 -1.82 0.90 17.15
C ASN A 359 -1.66 -0.29 18.12
N LYS A 360 -1.42 -1.48 17.55
CA LYS A 360 -1.18 -2.71 18.34
C LYS A 360 0.14 -2.70 19.10
N TYR A 361 1.07 -1.84 18.71
CA TYR A 361 2.40 -1.77 19.32
C TYR A 361 2.41 -0.77 20.48
N VAL A 362 2.87 -1.23 21.64
CA VAL A 362 2.99 -0.40 22.85
C VAL A 362 3.94 0.77 22.59
N GLY A 363 3.50 1.98 22.97
CA GLY A 363 4.27 3.23 22.81
C GLY A 363 4.10 3.92 21.46
N GLU A 364 3.58 3.27 20.42
CA GLU A 364 3.39 3.88 19.11
C GLU A 364 2.26 4.91 19.12
N SER A 365 1.13 4.59 19.71
CA SER A 365 0.01 5.53 19.87
C SER A 365 0.40 6.78 20.68
N GLU A 366 1.22 6.63 21.71
CA GLU A 366 1.77 7.75 22.48
C GLU A 366 2.71 8.62 21.65
N ARG A 367 3.58 7.99 20.83
CA ARG A 367 4.48 8.69 19.91
C ARG A 367 3.67 9.52 18.92
N GLN A 368 2.60 8.95 18.36
CA GLN A 368 1.72 9.64 17.42
C GLN A 368 1.02 10.84 18.06
N VAL A 369 0.51 10.72 19.29
CA VAL A 369 -0.05 11.87 20.03
C VAL A 369 0.99 12.97 20.21
N ARG A 370 2.23 12.64 20.61
CA ARG A 370 3.32 13.63 20.73
C ARG A 370 3.61 14.34 19.40
N GLU A 371 3.64 13.60 18.30
CA GLU A 371 3.89 14.17 16.98
C GLU A 371 2.80 15.12 16.52
N VAL A 372 1.51 14.81 16.79
CA VAL A 372 0.39 15.72 16.53
C VAL A 372 0.61 17.06 17.26
N PHE A 373 0.91 17.01 18.56
CA PHE A 373 1.13 18.24 19.33
C PHE A 373 2.43 18.95 18.95
N LYS A 374 3.49 18.22 18.58
CA LYS A 374 4.73 18.80 18.05
C LYS A 374 4.44 19.58 16.76
N LYS A 375 3.71 18.99 15.83
CA LYS A 375 3.30 19.63 14.57
C LYS A 375 2.43 20.87 14.83
N ALA A 376 1.50 20.79 15.77
CA ALA A 376 0.70 21.93 16.17
C ALA A 376 1.56 23.08 16.74
N LYS A 377 2.55 22.78 17.58
CA LYS A 377 3.50 23.75 18.15
C LYS A 377 4.37 24.42 17.08
N GLU A 378 4.87 23.65 16.13
CA GLU A 378 5.67 24.15 14.99
C GLU A 378 4.86 25.14 14.15
N ARG A 379 3.61 24.82 13.79
CA ARG A 379 2.73 25.72 13.03
C ARG A 379 2.30 26.96 13.80
N ALA A 380 2.10 26.83 15.10
CA ALA A 380 1.74 27.95 15.96
C ALA A 380 2.91 28.92 16.20
N ALA A 381 4.16 28.44 16.15
CA ALA A 381 5.36 29.27 16.26
C ALA A 381 5.47 30.32 15.14
N ASP A 382 4.92 30.02 13.97
CA ASP A 382 4.83 30.94 12.83
C ASP A 382 3.76 32.04 13.02
N GLY A 383 3.08 32.05 14.17
CA GLY A 383 2.02 33.01 14.51
C GLY A 383 0.63 32.67 13.96
N ASN A 384 0.49 31.52 13.33
CA ASN A 384 -0.78 31.06 12.76
C ASN A 384 -1.67 30.41 13.82
N PRO A 385 -3.00 30.56 13.74
CA PRO A 385 -3.93 29.81 14.56
C PRO A 385 -3.94 28.33 14.15
N VAL A 386 -3.85 27.44 15.13
CA VAL A 386 -3.87 26.00 14.93
C VAL A 386 -5.00 25.39 15.75
N ILE A 387 -5.85 24.64 15.07
CA ILE A 387 -6.88 23.83 15.71
C ILE A 387 -6.50 22.36 15.58
N VAL A 388 -6.33 21.69 16.71
CA VAL A 388 -6.15 20.24 16.75
C VAL A 388 -7.50 19.60 17.01
N PHE A 389 -8.05 18.95 16.01
CA PHE A 389 -9.37 18.34 16.08
C PHE A 389 -9.25 16.83 16.24
N PHE A 390 -9.69 16.32 17.38
CA PHE A 390 -9.79 14.89 17.66
C PHE A 390 -11.22 14.42 17.40
N ASP A 391 -11.42 13.65 16.35
CA ASP A 391 -12.71 13.00 16.08
C ASP A 391 -12.79 11.64 16.76
N GLU A 392 -13.99 11.23 17.14
CA GLU A 392 -14.25 9.97 17.84
C GLU A 392 -13.36 9.77 19.09
N MET A 393 -13.25 10.82 19.92
CA MET A 393 -12.41 10.79 21.13
C MET A 393 -12.75 9.65 22.09
N ASP A 394 -13.99 9.20 22.09
CA ASP A 394 -14.44 8.04 22.87
C ASP A 394 -13.77 6.72 22.46
N ALA A 395 -13.12 6.64 21.31
CA ALA A 395 -12.28 5.50 20.94
C ALA A 395 -10.91 5.54 21.63
N LEU A 396 -10.32 6.75 21.81
CA LEU A 396 -8.96 6.93 22.32
C LEU A 396 -8.88 7.06 23.85
N PHE A 397 -9.81 7.82 24.43
CA PHE A 397 -9.70 8.30 25.81
C PHE A 397 -10.77 7.68 26.71
N ARG A 398 -10.93 6.36 26.65
CA ARG A 398 -11.90 5.61 27.46
C ARG A 398 -11.52 5.56 28.93
N THR A 399 -12.55 5.49 29.78
CA THR A 399 -12.40 5.21 31.21
C THR A 399 -11.82 3.83 31.42
N ARG A 400 -10.80 3.70 32.25
CA ARG A 400 -10.08 2.46 32.55
C ARG A 400 -11.02 1.34 33.00
N GLY A 401 -10.82 0.13 32.47
CA GLY A 401 -11.52 -1.07 32.94
C GLY A 401 -12.76 -1.48 32.16
N THR A 402 -13.08 -0.82 31.02
CA THR A 402 -14.28 -1.12 30.23
C THR A 402 -14.02 -1.93 28.95
N GLY A 403 -12.78 -2.37 28.67
CA GLY A 403 -12.44 -3.05 27.43
C GLY A 403 -11.28 -4.04 27.54
N ILE A 404 -11.09 -4.84 26.48
CA ILE A 404 -10.07 -5.90 26.34
C ILE A 404 -8.63 -5.32 26.14
N SER A 405 -8.49 -4.01 25.90
CA SER A 405 -7.22 -3.33 25.55
C SER A 405 -6.70 -2.41 26.68
N SER A 406 -6.75 -2.85 27.93
CA SER A 406 -6.43 -2.03 29.12
C SER A 406 -5.02 -1.40 29.12
N ASP A 407 -4.04 -1.99 28.43
CA ASP A 407 -2.65 -1.53 28.47
C ASP A 407 -2.42 -0.30 27.59
N ILE A 408 -3.00 -0.24 26.41
CA ILE A 408 -2.88 0.90 25.49
C ILE A 408 -3.64 2.12 26.02
N GLU A 409 -4.85 1.92 26.55
CA GLU A 409 -5.66 2.99 27.16
C GLU A 409 -5.00 3.59 28.40
N SER A 410 -4.20 2.81 29.13
CA SER A 410 -3.52 3.26 30.35
C SER A 410 -2.40 4.27 30.10
N THR A 411 -1.86 4.35 28.89
CA THR A 411 -0.69 5.16 28.54
C THR A 411 -1.02 6.37 27.65
N ILE A 412 -2.02 6.25 26.76
CA ILE A 412 -2.43 7.35 25.87
C ILE A 412 -3.03 8.53 26.64
N VAL A 413 -3.94 8.27 27.61
CA VAL A 413 -4.58 9.33 28.39
C VAL A 413 -3.56 10.19 29.13
N PRO A 414 -2.61 9.65 29.92
CA PRO A 414 -1.55 10.43 30.56
C PRO A 414 -0.71 11.25 29.57
N GLN A 415 -0.36 10.68 28.41
CA GLN A 415 0.41 11.38 27.39
C GLN A 415 -0.36 12.59 26.84
N PHE A 416 -1.62 12.40 26.47
CA PHE A 416 -2.49 13.48 26.00
C PHE A 416 -2.64 14.60 27.04
N LEU A 417 -2.83 14.22 28.31
CA LEU A 417 -2.93 15.19 29.40
C LEU A 417 -1.64 15.99 29.57
N SER A 418 -0.49 15.33 29.48
CA SER A 418 0.82 15.98 29.54
C SER A 418 1.01 17.00 28.41
N GLU A 419 0.56 16.66 27.19
CA GLU A 419 0.67 17.56 26.04
C GLU A 419 -0.25 18.79 26.18
N ILE A 420 -1.51 18.61 26.62
CA ILE A 420 -2.44 19.72 26.87
C ILE A 420 -1.93 20.60 28.00
N ASP A 421 -1.48 20.03 29.11
CA ASP A 421 -0.95 20.78 30.24
C ASP A 421 0.31 21.56 29.83
N GLY A 422 1.16 21.00 28.92
CA GLY A 422 2.32 21.67 28.36
C GLY A 422 2.03 22.81 27.36
N MET A 423 0.78 23.00 26.94
CA MET A 423 0.40 24.06 26.00
C MET A 423 0.18 25.45 26.66
N GLU A 424 0.36 25.60 27.96
CA GLU A 424 0.11 26.87 28.67
C GLU A 424 0.85 28.09 28.10
N ARG A 425 1.93 27.87 27.40
CA ARG A 425 2.73 28.92 26.74
C ARG A 425 2.34 29.20 25.28
N LEU A 426 1.43 28.40 24.70
CA LEU A 426 1.05 28.49 23.29
C LEU A 426 -0.33 29.17 23.18
N ARG A 427 -0.33 30.44 22.85
CA ARG A 427 -1.56 31.23 22.73
C ARG A 427 -2.37 30.94 21.48
N ASN A 428 -1.78 30.31 20.48
CA ASN A 428 -2.36 30.12 19.15
C ASN A 428 -2.79 28.67 18.86
N VAL A 429 -2.82 27.78 19.85
CA VAL A 429 -3.27 26.40 19.69
C VAL A 429 -4.50 26.16 20.57
N ILE A 430 -5.52 25.54 19.97
CA ILE A 430 -6.68 25.04 20.72
C ILE A 430 -6.99 23.62 20.30
N VAL A 431 -7.45 22.83 21.27
CA VAL A 431 -7.89 21.45 21.04
C VAL A 431 -9.42 21.42 20.98
N ILE A 432 -9.97 20.87 19.91
CA ILE A 432 -11.40 20.58 19.82
C ILE A 432 -11.59 19.08 19.75
N GLY A 433 -12.29 18.52 20.70
CA GLY A 433 -12.65 17.10 20.69
C GLY A 433 -14.08 16.89 20.23
N ALA A 434 -14.32 15.84 19.46
CA ALA A 434 -15.67 15.39 19.13
C ALA A 434 -15.91 13.97 19.65
N SER A 435 -17.08 13.73 20.22
CA SER A 435 -17.47 12.41 20.70
C SER A 435 -18.96 12.16 20.49
N ASN A 436 -19.28 10.92 20.17
CA ASN A 436 -20.66 10.45 20.17
C ASN A 436 -21.08 9.97 21.57
N ARG A 437 -20.10 9.64 22.44
CA ARG A 437 -20.30 9.02 23.75
C ARG A 437 -19.42 9.65 24.84
N GLN A 438 -19.78 10.84 25.26
CA GLN A 438 -19.05 11.56 26.32
C GLN A 438 -18.93 10.76 27.63
N ASP A 439 -19.88 9.86 27.89
CA ASP A 439 -19.92 9.00 29.08
C ASP A 439 -18.77 8.00 29.14
N LEU A 440 -18.14 7.66 28.00
CA LEU A 440 -16.99 6.78 27.91
C LEU A 440 -15.65 7.52 28.09
N ILE A 441 -15.62 8.84 27.93
CA ILE A 441 -14.38 9.63 28.03
C ILE A 441 -13.92 9.69 29.48
N ASP A 442 -12.62 9.49 29.72
CA ASP A 442 -12.02 9.61 31.05
C ASP A 442 -12.27 11.02 31.63
N PRO A 443 -12.85 11.12 32.83
CA PRO A 443 -13.15 12.41 33.49
C PRO A 443 -11.92 13.31 33.63
N ALA A 444 -10.70 12.77 33.67
CA ALA A 444 -9.47 13.54 33.74
C ALA A 444 -9.26 14.45 32.52
N VAL A 445 -9.71 14.02 31.34
CA VAL A 445 -9.65 14.81 30.10
C VAL A 445 -10.60 16.01 30.15
N LEU A 446 -11.70 15.86 30.85
CA LEU A 446 -12.80 16.83 30.92
C LEU A 446 -12.72 17.81 32.13
N ARG A 447 -11.58 17.81 32.82
CA ARG A 447 -11.35 18.73 33.99
C ARG A 447 -11.04 20.16 33.53
N ALA A 448 -11.28 21.11 34.42
CA ALA A 448 -10.92 22.52 34.23
C ALA A 448 -9.43 22.66 33.83
N GLY A 449 -9.16 23.53 32.86
CA GLY A 449 -7.83 23.74 32.30
C GLY A 449 -7.41 22.72 31.21
N ARG A 450 -8.35 21.89 30.74
CA ARG A 450 -8.16 20.93 29.63
C ARG A 450 -9.29 21.08 28.61
N LEU A 451 -10.16 20.07 28.42
CA LEU A 451 -11.39 20.20 27.64
C LEU A 451 -12.54 20.59 28.57
N ASP A 452 -12.46 21.79 29.08
CA ASP A 452 -13.38 22.30 30.12
C ASP A 452 -14.66 22.88 29.55
N VAL A 453 -14.66 23.39 28.33
CA VAL A 453 -15.88 23.85 27.65
C VAL A 453 -16.54 22.66 26.96
N LYS A 454 -17.81 22.42 27.30
CA LYS A 454 -18.59 21.30 26.77
C LYS A 454 -19.81 21.82 26.06
N VAL A 455 -19.89 21.58 24.75
CA VAL A 455 -21.01 22.01 23.92
C VAL A 455 -21.77 20.77 23.44
N LYS A 456 -23.05 20.68 23.78
CA LYS A 456 -23.92 19.60 23.38
C LYS A 456 -24.49 19.90 21.99
N VAL A 457 -24.14 19.13 21.01
CA VAL A 457 -24.70 19.19 19.64
C VAL A 457 -25.86 18.21 19.57
N GLY A 458 -27.07 18.72 19.65
CA GLY A 458 -28.29 17.92 19.65
C GLY A 458 -28.77 17.49 18.27
N ARG A 459 -29.83 16.68 18.25
CA ARG A 459 -30.57 16.41 17.02
C ARG A 459 -31.37 17.66 16.62
N PRO A 460 -31.52 17.95 15.33
CA PRO A 460 -32.29 19.09 14.87
C PRO A 460 -33.79 18.90 15.21
N ASP A 461 -34.39 19.94 15.70
CA ASP A 461 -35.85 20.07 15.75
C ASP A 461 -36.42 20.47 14.38
N ALA A 462 -37.73 20.65 14.28
CA ALA A 462 -38.35 20.99 12.99
C ALA A 462 -37.86 22.34 12.44
N VAL A 463 -37.53 23.31 13.30
CA VAL A 463 -37.05 24.63 12.89
C VAL A 463 -35.61 24.54 12.39
N ALA A 464 -34.74 23.83 13.13
CA ALA A 464 -33.39 23.55 12.74
C ALA A 464 -33.33 22.73 11.45
N ALA A 465 -34.20 21.73 11.28
CA ALA A 465 -34.29 20.95 10.08
C ALA A 465 -34.61 21.79 8.82
N LYS A 466 -35.55 22.77 8.96
CA LYS A 466 -35.83 23.71 7.85
C LYS A 466 -34.59 24.48 7.44
N ASP A 467 -33.84 25.00 8.42
CA ASP A 467 -32.60 25.72 8.14
C ASP A 467 -31.55 24.80 7.47
N ILE A 468 -31.41 23.57 7.94
CA ILE A 468 -30.49 22.58 7.32
C ILE A 468 -30.94 22.27 5.88
N PHE A 469 -32.23 22.01 5.63
CA PHE A 469 -32.73 21.78 4.27
C PHE A 469 -32.43 22.95 3.35
N SER A 470 -32.56 24.20 3.82
CA SER A 470 -32.27 25.40 3.03
C SER A 470 -30.81 25.49 2.57
N LYS A 471 -29.85 24.87 3.29
CA LYS A 471 -28.43 24.83 2.91
C LYS A 471 -28.18 23.87 1.73
N TYR A 472 -28.96 22.80 1.62
CA TYR A 472 -28.82 21.79 0.56
C TYR A 472 -29.76 21.98 -0.63
N LEU A 473 -30.92 22.66 -0.43
CA LEU A 473 -31.87 23.02 -1.46
C LEU A 473 -31.64 24.47 -1.89
N SER A 474 -30.54 24.71 -2.62
CA SER A 474 -30.22 26.03 -3.15
C SER A 474 -31.15 26.43 -4.30
N ILE A 475 -31.37 27.73 -4.48
CA ILE A 475 -32.23 28.30 -5.55
C ILE A 475 -31.68 27.99 -6.95
N ASP A 476 -30.38 27.73 -7.06
CA ASP A 476 -29.69 27.44 -8.33
C ASP A 476 -29.96 26.01 -8.87
N LEU A 477 -30.64 25.19 -8.09
CA LEU A 477 -30.98 23.83 -8.52
C LEU A 477 -32.01 23.85 -9.66
N PRO A 478 -31.91 22.92 -10.60
CA PRO A 478 -32.93 22.76 -11.62
C PRO A 478 -34.21 22.19 -10.98
N PHE A 479 -35.26 22.97 -10.91
CA PHE A 479 -36.60 22.55 -10.47
C PHE A 479 -37.49 22.19 -11.63
N SER A 480 -38.56 21.43 -11.35
CA SER A 480 -39.59 21.08 -12.36
C SER A 480 -40.29 22.33 -12.84
N GLU A 481 -40.44 22.47 -14.18
CA GLU A 481 -41.16 23.60 -14.76
C GLU A 481 -42.63 23.68 -14.31
N GLU A 482 -43.25 22.53 -14.04
CA GLU A 482 -44.64 22.46 -13.57
C GLU A 482 -44.76 23.06 -12.15
N ASP A 483 -43.84 22.75 -11.26
CA ASP A 483 -43.82 23.25 -9.89
C ASP A 483 -43.44 24.74 -9.87
N LEU A 484 -42.49 25.17 -10.69
CA LEU A 484 -42.14 26.58 -10.86
C LEU A 484 -43.33 27.40 -11.37
N LYS A 485 -44.09 26.90 -12.36
CA LYS A 485 -45.29 27.58 -12.89
C LYS A 485 -46.38 27.71 -11.83
N ARG A 486 -46.58 26.71 -10.98
CA ARG A 486 -47.54 26.79 -9.84
C ARG A 486 -47.21 27.90 -8.86
N HIS A 487 -45.93 28.27 -8.75
CA HIS A 487 -45.43 29.35 -7.85
C HIS A 487 -45.11 30.65 -8.61
N GLY A 488 -45.69 30.84 -9.80
CA GLY A 488 -45.48 32.08 -10.55
C GLY A 488 -44.07 32.32 -11.05
N GLY A 489 -43.22 31.27 -11.08
CA GLY A 489 -41.81 31.37 -11.47
C GLY A 489 -40.84 31.72 -10.29
N ASP A 490 -41.35 31.88 -9.08
CA ASP A 490 -40.54 32.20 -7.92
C ASP A 490 -39.91 30.92 -7.30
N ALA A 491 -38.64 30.71 -7.62
CA ALA A 491 -37.86 29.55 -7.09
C ALA A 491 -37.70 29.59 -5.57
N LYS A 492 -37.67 30.78 -4.96
CA LYS A 492 -37.53 30.91 -3.50
C LYS A 492 -38.79 30.42 -2.80
N ALA A 493 -39.96 30.85 -3.25
CA ALA A 493 -41.26 30.42 -2.70
C ALA A 493 -41.43 28.89 -2.89
N LEU A 494 -40.99 28.35 -4.03
CA LEU A 494 -41.01 26.91 -4.28
C LEU A 494 -40.11 26.13 -3.30
N VAL A 495 -38.85 26.57 -3.10
CA VAL A 495 -37.93 25.92 -2.17
C VAL A 495 -38.47 25.96 -0.75
N GLU A 496 -39.04 27.09 -0.31
CA GLU A 496 -39.65 27.24 1.02
C GLU A 496 -40.81 26.24 1.19
N GLN A 497 -41.70 26.15 0.20
CA GLN A 497 -42.81 25.21 0.26
C GLN A 497 -42.34 23.75 0.23
N MET A 498 -41.38 23.41 -0.65
CA MET A 498 -40.80 22.07 -0.69
C MET A 498 -40.15 21.68 0.66
N THR A 499 -39.44 22.62 1.27
CA THR A 499 -38.85 22.43 2.60
C THR A 499 -39.91 22.19 3.67
N ASP A 500 -40.99 23.01 3.67
CA ASP A 500 -42.09 22.88 4.62
C ASP A 500 -42.83 21.55 4.47
N LEU A 501 -43.09 21.11 3.27
CA LEU A 501 -43.72 19.82 3.01
C LEU A 501 -42.81 18.67 3.47
N THR A 502 -41.53 18.77 3.19
CA THR A 502 -40.52 17.74 3.53
C THR A 502 -40.36 17.61 5.04
N VAL A 503 -40.16 18.73 5.73
CA VAL A 503 -40.04 18.76 7.20
C VAL A 503 -41.37 18.34 7.85
N GLY A 504 -42.51 18.80 7.34
CA GLY A 504 -43.82 18.38 7.82
C GLY A 504 -44.00 16.85 7.72
N ALA A 505 -43.63 16.24 6.61
CA ALA A 505 -43.70 14.79 6.42
C ALA A 505 -42.72 14.04 7.36
N MET A 506 -41.49 14.55 7.52
CA MET A 506 -40.45 13.92 8.35
C MET A 506 -40.76 13.98 9.85
N TYR A 507 -41.34 15.11 10.33
CA TYR A 507 -41.60 15.36 11.74
C TYR A 507 -43.04 14.99 12.19
N ALA A 508 -43.88 14.51 11.26
CA ALA A 508 -45.22 14.07 11.60
C ALA A 508 -45.20 12.88 12.57
N SER A 509 -46.04 12.94 13.61
CA SER A 509 -46.27 11.80 14.51
C SER A 509 -47.38 10.89 13.99
N SER A 510 -47.33 10.51 12.70
CA SER A 510 -48.28 9.61 12.04
C SER A 510 -47.91 8.16 12.27
N GLU A 511 -48.85 7.24 11.98
CA GLU A 511 -48.60 5.79 12.02
C GLU A 511 -47.47 5.38 11.07
N GLU A 512 -47.35 6.03 9.94
CA GLU A 512 -46.31 5.74 8.92
C GLU A 512 -44.89 6.10 9.41
N ASN A 513 -44.77 7.04 10.35
CA ASN A 513 -43.49 7.49 10.90
C ASN A 513 -43.12 6.83 12.24
N LYS A 514 -43.93 5.89 12.72
CA LYS A 514 -43.56 5.09 13.90
C LYS A 514 -42.41 4.18 13.55
N PHE A 515 -41.36 4.22 14.37
CA PHE A 515 -40.13 3.49 14.09
C PHE A 515 -39.91 2.35 15.07
N ILE A 516 -39.83 2.64 16.36
CA ILE A 516 -39.52 1.66 17.39
C ILE A 516 -40.40 1.90 18.63
N GLU A 517 -40.90 0.83 19.22
CA GLU A 517 -41.48 0.81 20.58
C GLU A 517 -40.40 0.38 21.56
N VAL A 518 -40.13 1.22 22.55
CA VAL A 518 -39.16 1.00 23.61
C VAL A 518 -39.93 0.68 24.89
N THR A 519 -39.56 -0.42 25.56
CA THR A 519 -40.09 -0.77 26.87
C THR A 519 -39.00 -0.57 27.91
N TYR A 520 -39.25 0.26 28.92
CA TYR A 520 -38.35 0.53 30.01
C TYR A 520 -38.50 -0.48 31.17
N ALA A 521 -37.52 -0.52 32.08
CA ALA A 521 -37.54 -1.41 33.26
C ALA A 521 -38.68 -1.13 34.23
N ASN A 522 -39.23 0.07 34.22
CA ASN A 522 -40.43 0.47 35.01
C ASN A 522 -41.74 -0.03 34.36
N GLY A 523 -41.71 -0.66 33.19
CA GLY A 523 -42.86 -1.12 32.43
C GLY A 523 -43.50 -0.05 31.53
N GLU A 524 -43.00 1.16 31.50
CA GLU A 524 -43.48 2.19 30.58
C GLU A 524 -43.07 1.85 29.15
N LYS A 525 -43.94 2.18 28.20
CA LYS A 525 -43.73 2.03 26.77
C LYS A 525 -43.71 3.39 26.09
N GLU A 526 -42.72 3.58 25.25
CA GLU A 526 -42.57 4.81 24.45
C GLU A 526 -42.42 4.46 22.98
N VAL A 527 -43.12 5.16 22.11
CA VAL A 527 -42.99 5.02 20.68
C VAL A 527 -42.09 6.12 20.16
N LEU A 528 -40.97 5.74 19.54
CA LEU A 528 -40.07 6.66 18.88
C LEU A 528 -40.47 6.76 17.40
N TYR A 529 -40.46 7.97 16.89
CA TYR A 529 -40.81 8.31 15.51
C TYR A 529 -39.53 8.61 14.70
N PHE A 530 -39.67 8.70 13.39
CA PHE A 530 -38.56 9.04 12.51
C PHE A 530 -37.84 10.35 12.89
N LYS A 531 -38.60 11.36 13.31
CA LYS A 531 -38.06 12.63 13.82
C LYS A 531 -37.05 12.47 14.95
N ASP A 532 -37.20 11.45 15.79
CA ASP A 532 -36.34 11.21 16.95
C ASP A 532 -34.94 10.69 16.53
N PHE A 533 -34.77 10.33 15.24
CA PHE A 533 -33.53 9.92 14.63
C PHE A 533 -32.96 10.95 13.66
N ALA A 534 -33.64 12.09 13.48
CA ALA A 534 -33.22 13.13 12.57
C ALA A 534 -31.79 13.60 12.86
N SER A 535 -30.98 13.78 11.83
CA SER A 535 -29.64 14.33 11.89
C SER A 535 -29.35 15.16 10.64
N GLY A 536 -28.33 16.03 10.68
CA GLY A 536 -27.91 16.80 9.53
C GLY A 536 -27.49 15.91 8.35
N ALA A 537 -26.75 14.83 8.62
CA ALA A 537 -26.33 13.87 7.62
C ALA A 537 -27.51 13.13 6.97
N LEU A 538 -28.55 12.81 7.74
CA LEU A 538 -29.77 12.19 7.21
C LEU A 538 -30.51 13.15 6.29
N ILE A 539 -30.62 14.43 6.64
CA ILE A 539 -31.24 15.47 5.80
C ILE A 539 -30.45 15.63 4.49
N GLU A 540 -29.12 15.68 4.56
CA GLU A 540 -28.24 15.70 3.38
C GLU A 540 -28.46 14.47 2.49
N GLY A 541 -28.56 13.29 3.08
CA GLY A 541 -28.84 12.02 2.40
C GLY A 541 -30.16 12.07 1.64
N ILE A 542 -31.24 12.55 2.30
CA ILE A 542 -32.56 12.71 1.68
C ILE A 542 -32.49 13.64 0.46
N VAL A 543 -31.88 14.81 0.58
CA VAL A 543 -31.77 15.77 -0.53
C VAL A 543 -30.91 15.20 -1.66
N SER A 544 -29.79 14.55 -1.34
CA SER A 544 -28.91 13.92 -2.33
C SER A 544 -29.62 12.80 -3.08
N ARG A 545 -30.43 12.00 -2.40
CA ARG A 545 -31.26 10.95 -2.99
C ARG A 545 -32.33 11.52 -3.93
N ALA A 546 -33.02 12.57 -3.49
CA ALA A 546 -34.01 13.28 -4.30
C ALA A 546 -33.40 13.87 -5.58
N LYS A 547 -32.20 14.48 -5.48
CA LYS A 547 -31.43 14.93 -6.64
C LYS A 547 -31.10 13.78 -7.60
N LYS A 548 -30.72 12.61 -7.07
CA LYS A 548 -30.48 11.41 -7.89
C LYS A 548 -31.74 10.94 -8.63
N PHE A 549 -32.93 11.02 -8.02
CA PHE A 549 -34.17 10.70 -8.70
C PHE A 549 -34.46 11.67 -9.87
N ALA A 550 -34.26 12.97 -9.64
CA ALA A 550 -34.39 13.97 -10.68
C ALA A 550 -33.40 13.73 -11.86
N VAL A 551 -32.17 13.37 -11.58
CA VAL A 551 -31.14 13.02 -12.58
C VAL A 551 -31.54 11.76 -13.36
N LYS A 552 -31.98 10.69 -12.68
CA LYS A 552 -32.43 9.46 -13.34
C LYS A 552 -33.61 9.73 -14.28
N ARG A 553 -34.61 10.54 -13.88
CA ARG A 553 -35.74 10.95 -14.68
C ARG A 553 -35.32 11.77 -15.92
N ALA A 554 -34.33 12.68 -15.74
CA ALA A 554 -33.81 13.46 -16.86
C ALA A 554 -33.08 12.58 -17.90
N ILE A 555 -32.32 11.57 -17.46
CA ILE A 555 -31.65 10.59 -18.32
C ILE A 555 -32.69 9.75 -19.09
N ALA A 556 -33.79 9.34 -18.44
CA ALA A 556 -34.87 8.59 -19.03
C ALA A 556 -35.74 9.46 -19.97
N LYS A 557 -35.49 10.79 -20.09
CA LYS A 557 -36.26 11.76 -20.87
C LYS A 557 -37.72 11.90 -20.41
N GLU A 558 -38.01 11.56 -19.15
CA GLU A 558 -39.36 11.63 -18.55
C GLU A 558 -39.64 12.98 -17.86
N GLY A 559 -38.77 13.95 -18.03
CA GLY A 559 -38.88 15.27 -17.46
C GLY A 559 -37.59 15.73 -16.75
N ARG A 560 -37.44 17.03 -16.61
CA ARG A 560 -36.24 17.64 -16.03
C ARG A 560 -36.60 18.36 -14.73
N GLY A 561 -35.67 18.36 -13.76
CA GLY A 561 -35.75 19.13 -12.54
C GLY A 561 -36.27 18.37 -11.33
N LEU A 562 -35.92 18.90 -10.14
CA LEU A 562 -36.31 18.37 -8.83
C LEU A 562 -37.79 18.65 -8.55
N ARG A 563 -38.51 17.69 -8.00
CA ARG A 563 -39.92 17.78 -7.61
C ARG A 563 -40.10 17.58 -6.10
N ALA A 564 -41.14 18.12 -5.52
CA ALA A 564 -41.49 17.87 -4.12
C ALA A 564 -41.71 16.37 -3.84
N GLU A 565 -42.28 15.65 -4.81
CA GLU A 565 -42.49 14.20 -4.72
C GLU A 565 -41.20 13.40 -4.59
N ASP A 566 -40.09 13.86 -5.20
CA ASP A 566 -38.78 13.23 -5.11
C ASP A 566 -38.24 13.27 -3.65
N LEU A 567 -38.49 14.38 -2.94
CA LEU A 567 -38.12 14.52 -1.54
C LEU A 567 -38.93 13.61 -0.62
N ILE A 568 -40.25 13.57 -0.82
CA ILE A 568 -41.11 12.68 -0.03
C ILE A 568 -40.77 11.20 -0.29
N ARG A 569 -40.49 10.86 -1.53
CA ARG A 569 -40.02 9.52 -1.88
C ARG A 569 -38.66 9.21 -1.23
N ALA A 570 -37.74 10.17 -1.25
CA ALA A 570 -36.43 10.01 -0.62
C ALA A 570 -36.54 9.78 0.88
N ILE A 571 -37.45 10.49 1.60
CA ILE A 571 -37.72 10.25 3.01
C ILE A 571 -38.17 8.81 3.24
N ARG A 572 -39.12 8.30 2.45
CA ARG A 572 -39.63 6.94 2.60
C ARG A 572 -38.57 5.88 2.34
N GLU A 573 -37.72 6.07 1.35
CA GLU A 573 -36.62 5.14 1.05
C GLU A 573 -35.56 5.19 2.16
N GLU A 574 -35.22 6.37 2.66
CA GLU A 574 -34.27 6.54 3.79
C GLU A 574 -34.80 5.91 5.08
N PHE A 575 -36.10 6.10 5.35
CA PHE A 575 -36.78 5.48 6.48
C PHE A 575 -36.69 3.96 6.40
N LYS A 576 -36.95 3.38 5.24
CA LYS A 576 -36.91 1.93 5.00
C LYS A 576 -35.50 1.37 5.17
N GLU A 577 -34.47 2.07 4.69
CA GLU A 577 -33.07 1.65 4.88
C GLU A 577 -32.68 1.66 6.36
N HIS A 578 -33.13 2.64 7.12
CA HIS A 578 -32.91 2.69 8.57
C HIS A 578 -33.69 1.62 9.34
N GLU A 579 -34.84 1.20 8.84
CA GLU A 579 -35.64 0.10 9.42
C GLU A 579 -34.94 -1.26 9.24
N ASP A 580 -34.27 -1.47 8.09
CA ASP A 580 -33.53 -2.68 7.78
C ASP A 580 -32.17 -2.78 8.53
N LEU A 581 -31.76 -1.72 9.23
CA LEU A 581 -30.51 -1.66 9.99
C LEU A 581 -30.72 -1.63 11.53
N PRO A 582 -31.25 -2.69 12.15
CA PRO A 582 -31.32 -2.79 13.61
C PRO A 582 -29.94 -3.17 14.16
N ASN A 583 -28.95 -2.25 14.10
CA ASN A 583 -27.56 -2.62 14.38
C ASN A 583 -27.09 -2.39 15.82
N THR A 584 -27.95 -2.07 16.75
CA THR A 584 -27.56 -2.06 18.16
C THR A 584 -28.48 -2.97 18.95
N THR A 585 -28.04 -4.19 19.15
CA THR A 585 -28.62 -5.13 20.12
C THR A 585 -28.38 -4.68 21.56
N ASN A 586 -27.68 -3.56 21.79
CA ASN A 586 -27.40 -3.05 23.11
C ASN A 586 -28.48 -2.05 23.56
N PRO A 587 -29.32 -2.40 24.54
CA PRO A 587 -30.36 -1.52 25.08
C PRO A 587 -29.83 -0.18 25.61
N ASP A 588 -28.60 -0.16 26.10
CA ASP A 588 -27.99 1.06 26.67
C ASP A 588 -27.67 2.12 25.60
N ASP A 589 -27.43 1.71 24.36
CA ASP A 589 -27.20 2.66 23.26
C ASP A 589 -28.52 3.31 22.82
N TRP A 590 -29.63 2.56 22.89
CA TRP A 590 -30.97 3.09 22.62
C TRP A 590 -31.49 4.04 23.73
N ALA A 591 -31.15 3.76 25.01
CA ALA A 591 -31.45 4.64 26.10
C ALA A 591 -30.85 6.04 25.93
N LYS A 592 -29.70 6.13 25.28
CA LYS A 592 -29.04 7.42 24.97
C LYS A 592 -29.68 8.14 23.80
N ILE A 593 -30.27 7.41 22.88
CA ILE A 593 -31.01 7.96 21.73
C ILE A 593 -32.34 8.58 22.21
N SER A 594 -33.06 7.91 23.12
CA SER A 594 -34.31 8.39 23.66
C SER A 594 -34.17 9.63 24.60
N GLY A 595 -32.93 9.93 25.05
CA GLY A 595 -32.65 11.11 25.87
C GLY A 595 -33.11 11.04 27.31
N LYS A 596 -33.78 9.97 27.73
CA LYS A 596 -34.17 9.76 29.15
C LYS A 596 -32.97 9.20 29.92
N LYS A 597 -32.43 10.02 30.81
CA LYS A 597 -31.33 9.62 31.69
C LYS A 597 -31.84 8.73 32.81
N GLY A 598 -31.30 7.52 32.92
CA GLY A 598 -31.42 6.68 34.12
C GLY A 598 -32.39 5.52 34.05
N GLU A 599 -33.17 5.36 32.98
CA GLU A 599 -34.06 4.22 32.83
C GLU A 599 -33.47 3.17 31.91
N LYS A 600 -33.38 1.96 32.44
CA LYS A 600 -32.84 0.81 31.68
C LYS A 600 -33.89 0.32 30.68
N ILE A 601 -33.55 0.25 29.39
CA ILE A 601 -34.38 -0.35 28.35
C ILE A 601 -34.30 -1.86 28.50
N VAL A 602 -35.48 -2.51 28.53
CA VAL A 602 -35.60 -3.96 28.68
C VAL A 602 -35.96 -4.63 27.35
N HIS A 603 -36.77 -3.94 26.52
CA HIS A 603 -37.25 -4.51 25.27
C HIS A 603 -37.39 -3.44 24.20
N LEU A 604 -36.99 -3.83 22.97
CA LEU A 604 -37.13 -3.03 21.76
C LEU A 604 -37.96 -3.82 20.74
N ARG A 605 -38.97 -3.15 20.17
CA ARG A 605 -39.79 -3.71 19.10
C ARG A 605 -39.81 -2.77 17.91
N THR A 606 -39.35 -3.21 16.74
CA THR A 606 -39.55 -2.46 15.52
C THR A 606 -41.01 -2.51 15.10
N ILE A 607 -41.56 -1.34 14.74
CA ILE A 607 -42.94 -1.24 14.25
C ILE A 607 -42.84 -1.14 12.74
N SER A 608 -42.91 -2.30 12.04
CA SER A 608 -42.95 -2.30 10.57
C SER A 608 -44.32 -1.88 10.09
N GLY A 609 -44.38 -0.91 9.21
CA GLY A 609 -45.62 -0.36 8.66
C GLY A 609 -46.33 -1.31 7.67
N GLY A 610 -46.99 -2.37 8.18
CA GLY A 610 -47.90 -3.22 7.43
C GLY A 610 -48.61 -4.21 8.32
N PRO A 611 -49.93 -4.43 8.16
CA PRO A 611 -50.62 -5.47 8.90
C PRO A 611 -50.17 -6.86 8.40
N GLY A 612 -49.13 -7.43 8.96
CA GLY A 612 -48.66 -8.79 8.68
C GLY A 612 -47.17 -9.08 8.89
N ASP A 613 -46.33 -8.09 9.01
CA ASP A 613 -44.87 -8.33 9.06
C ASP A 613 -44.26 -7.83 10.38
N SER A 614 -44.70 -8.38 11.51
CA SER A 614 -44.04 -8.15 12.79
C SER A 614 -42.85 -9.12 12.93
N ARG A 615 -41.67 -8.70 12.48
CA ARG A 615 -40.43 -9.36 12.88
C ARG A 615 -40.18 -9.06 14.36
N GLN A 616 -40.44 -10.07 15.18
CA GLN A 616 -39.98 -10.06 16.58
C GLN A 616 -38.46 -10.19 16.57
N ILE A 617 -37.75 -9.13 17.00
CA ILE A 617 -36.34 -9.26 17.38
C ILE A 617 -36.34 -9.97 18.73
N GLU A 618 -35.66 -11.12 18.78
CA GLU A 618 -35.55 -11.96 19.97
C GLU A 618 -35.10 -11.16 21.19
N THR A 619 -35.77 -11.44 22.31
CA THR A 619 -35.42 -10.98 23.65
C THR A 619 -33.99 -11.38 23.97
N VAL A 620 -33.07 -10.42 24.01
CA VAL A 620 -31.75 -10.64 24.60
C VAL A 620 -31.93 -10.66 26.10
N THR A 621 -32.06 -11.87 26.65
CA THR A 621 -31.93 -12.09 28.09
C THR A 621 -30.53 -11.67 28.49
N THR A 622 -30.42 -10.60 29.26
CA THR A 622 -29.17 -10.17 29.88
C THR A 622 -28.63 -11.29 30.76
N GLY A 623 -27.65 -12.03 30.22
CA GLY A 623 -26.86 -12.96 30.99
C GLY A 623 -26.14 -12.22 32.12
N HIS A 624 -26.27 -12.76 33.33
CA HIS A 624 -25.52 -12.35 34.49
C HIS A 624 -24.03 -12.41 34.19
N TYR A 625 -23.39 -11.25 34.14
CA TYR A 625 -21.95 -11.15 34.40
C TYR A 625 -21.80 -10.56 35.81
N LEU A 626 -21.47 -11.46 36.74
CA LEU A 626 -20.88 -11.15 38.02
C LEU A 626 -19.46 -10.66 37.86
#